data_72a1b0ccb4844d9c1ec732c79626d8a3
#
_entry.id   72a1b0ccb4844d9c1ec732c79626d8a3
#
_cell.length_a   1.000
_cell.length_b   1.000
_cell.length_c   1.000
_cell.angle_alpha   90.00
_cell.angle_beta   90.00
_cell.angle_gamma   90.00
#
_symmetry.space_group_name_H-M   'P 1'
#
loop_
_entity.id
_entity.type
_entity.pdbx_description
1 polymer ?
#
loop_
_entity_poly.entity_id
_entity_poly.type
_entity_poly.pdbx_seq_one_letter_code
_entity_poly.pdbx_strand_id
1 'polypeptide(L)'
;MATDIPYTTTVFTCSFIVDITRINANHTIDQMLLQQFNKKFNGKCIEEGYIKPNSGRLLSRTIGKIDPEYFNSFCKYHCKFSIDICTPYQHQELIVTVNSVNKMGIKSIATPYYIIIAKQHHDDKALFDDIQEGDTIRISIEAFRIKYLTPQIEVIALLQDKIVSTQSTEDVIVEDIAAAAMEPTEVPVTDVDEARVSPMESGEMLF
;
A
#
# COMPACT_ATOMS: atom_id res chain seq x y z
N MET A 1 -12.77 2.57 6.41
CA MET A 1 -11.44 2.32 7.00
C MET A 1 -10.81 1.15 6.28
N ALA A 2 -9.65 1.32 5.67
CA ALA A 2 -8.96 0.21 5.02
C ALA A 2 -8.39 -0.71 6.11
N THR A 3 -8.52 -2.01 5.91
CA THR A 3 -7.92 -3.01 6.81
C THR A 3 -6.41 -2.80 6.81
N ASP A 4 -5.84 -2.62 7.99
CA ASP A 4 -4.39 -2.58 8.15
C ASP A 4 -3.86 -4.01 7.98
N ILE A 5 -3.31 -4.27 6.79
CA ILE A 5 -2.78 -5.58 6.44
C ILE A 5 -1.36 -5.68 7.01
N PRO A 6 -1.08 -6.62 7.92
CA PRO A 6 0.23 -6.74 8.53
C PRO A 6 1.27 -7.21 7.50
N TYR A 7 2.39 -6.49 7.43
CA TYR A 7 3.55 -6.87 6.67
C TYR A 7 4.70 -7.23 7.60
N THR A 8 5.41 -8.30 7.27
CA THR A 8 6.59 -8.75 8.02
C THR A 8 7.83 -8.63 7.13
N THR A 9 8.89 -8.03 7.67
CA THR A 9 10.15 -7.93 6.94
C THR A 9 10.90 -9.26 7.00
N THR A 10 11.30 -9.78 5.85
CA THR A 10 12.06 -11.04 5.72
C THR A 10 13.19 -10.92 4.71
N VAL A 11 14.08 -11.91 4.70
CA VAL A 11 15.20 -11.98 3.76
C VAL A 11 14.89 -12.98 2.67
N PHE A 12 14.82 -12.49 1.45
CA PHE A 12 14.59 -13.29 0.24
C PHE A 12 15.86 -13.48 -0.54
N THR A 13 16.17 -14.72 -0.88
CA THR A 13 17.38 -15.08 -1.64
C THR A 13 17.00 -15.51 -3.05
N CYS A 14 17.64 -14.89 -4.05
CA CYS A 14 17.41 -15.24 -5.46
C CYS A 14 18.67 -15.01 -6.29
N SER A 15 18.64 -15.49 -7.53
CA SER A 15 19.73 -15.33 -8.47
C SER A 15 19.28 -14.53 -9.68
N PHE A 16 20.16 -13.65 -10.13
CA PHE A 16 19.96 -12.86 -11.35
C PHE A 16 21.17 -12.96 -12.27
N ILE A 17 20.91 -12.82 -13.56
CA ILE A 17 21.91 -12.74 -14.60
C ILE A 17 21.97 -11.32 -15.10
N VAL A 18 23.15 -10.71 -15.09
CA VAL A 18 23.38 -9.33 -15.50
C VAL A 18 24.37 -9.31 -16.64
N ASP A 19 24.07 -8.52 -17.66
CA ASP A 19 24.98 -8.23 -18.76
C ASP A 19 25.98 -7.16 -18.31
N ILE A 20 27.23 -7.56 -18.13
CA ILE A 20 28.31 -6.68 -17.63
C ILE A 20 28.70 -5.59 -18.62
N THR A 21 28.38 -5.71 -19.90
CA THR A 21 28.65 -4.67 -20.90
C THR A 21 27.81 -3.41 -20.67
N ARG A 22 26.72 -3.53 -19.95
CA ARG A 22 25.81 -2.41 -19.63
C ARG A 22 26.20 -1.64 -18.36
N ILE A 23 27.25 -2.09 -17.67
CA ILE A 23 27.75 -1.42 -16.47
C ILE A 23 28.47 -0.16 -16.87
N ASN A 24 28.05 0.96 -16.30
CA ASN A 24 28.69 2.28 -16.49
C ASN A 24 28.52 3.13 -15.22
N ALA A 25 28.98 4.36 -15.24
CA ALA A 25 28.89 5.28 -14.09
C ALA A 25 27.43 5.50 -13.60
N ASN A 26 26.46 5.40 -14.49
CA ASN A 26 25.03 5.61 -14.21
C ASN A 26 24.26 4.31 -13.91
N HIS A 27 24.85 3.14 -14.23
CA HIS A 27 24.21 1.83 -14.08
C HIS A 27 25.16 0.88 -13.34
N THR A 28 25.12 0.95 -12.04
CA THR A 28 25.91 0.02 -11.18
C THR A 28 25.28 -1.36 -11.17
N ILE A 29 26.07 -2.39 -10.84
CA ILE A 29 25.57 -3.76 -10.69
C ILE A 29 24.40 -3.82 -9.71
N ASP A 30 24.49 -3.13 -8.58
CA ASP A 30 23.48 -3.15 -7.53
C ASP A 30 22.15 -2.53 -7.99
N GLN A 31 22.22 -1.44 -8.75
CA GLN A 31 21.03 -0.84 -9.36
C GLN A 31 20.38 -1.77 -10.40
N MET A 32 21.18 -2.43 -11.22
CA MET A 32 20.69 -3.39 -12.21
C MET A 32 20.02 -4.59 -11.55
N LEU A 33 20.61 -5.12 -10.47
CA LEU A 33 20.02 -6.20 -9.68
C LEU A 33 18.71 -5.80 -9.03
N LEU A 34 18.65 -4.60 -8.45
CA LEU A 34 17.42 -4.06 -7.85
C LEU A 34 16.35 -3.83 -8.91
N GLN A 35 16.71 -3.33 -10.07
CA GLN A 35 15.78 -3.15 -11.19
C GLN A 35 15.21 -4.48 -11.67
N GLN A 36 16.05 -5.53 -11.82
CA GLN A 36 15.59 -6.86 -12.20
C GLN A 36 14.68 -7.46 -11.12
N PHE A 37 15.03 -7.29 -9.82
CA PHE A 37 14.19 -7.70 -8.71
C PHE A 37 12.81 -7.05 -8.80
N ASN A 38 12.76 -5.73 -8.93
CA ASN A 38 11.51 -4.99 -9.02
C ASN A 38 10.67 -5.44 -10.23
N LYS A 39 11.28 -5.62 -11.40
CA LYS A 39 10.57 -6.09 -12.59
C LYS A 39 9.94 -7.47 -12.39
N LYS A 40 10.59 -8.36 -11.66
CA LYS A 40 10.16 -9.76 -11.51
C LYS A 40 9.22 -9.95 -10.33
N PHE A 41 9.47 -9.33 -9.18
CA PHE A 41 8.84 -9.67 -7.90
C PHE A 41 8.01 -8.55 -7.28
N ASN A 42 8.17 -7.30 -7.70
CA ASN A 42 7.47 -6.16 -7.11
C ASN A 42 5.95 -6.30 -7.20
N GLY A 43 5.26 -6.28 -6.06
CA GLY A 43 3.80 -6.43 -6.04
C GLY A 43 3.30 -7.80 -6.49
N LYS A 44 4.07 -8.87 -6.27
CA LYS A 44 3.71 -10.23 -6.66
C LYS A 44 3.90 -11.21 -5.51
N CYS A 45 3.24 -12.35 -5.65
CA CYS A 45 3.33 -13.44 -4.69
C CYS A 45 4.57 -14.31 -4.92
N ILE A 46 5.19 -14.71 -3.82
CA ILE A 46 6.18 -15.78 -3.72
C ILE A 46 5.60 -16.91 -2.87
N GLU A 47 6.34 -17.98 -2.63
CA GLU A 47 5.86 -19.13 -1.85
C GLU A 47 5.48 -18.74 -0.42
N GLU A 48 6.19 -17.78 0.19
CA GLU A 48 5.95 -17.33 1.56
C GLU A 48 4.84 -16.29 1.69
N GLY A 49 4.44 -15.60 0.61
CA GLY A 49 3.42 -14.56 0.67
C GLY A 49 3.49 -13.55 -0.47
N TYR A 50 2.82 -12.44 -0.28
CA TYR A 50 2.80 -11.32 -1.24
C TYR A 50 3.83 -10.25 -0.86
N ILE A 51 4.66 -9.86 -1.83
CA ILE A 51 5.68 -8.83 -1.65
C ILE A 51 5.05 -7.44 -1.78
N LYS A 52 5.20 -6.63 -0.73
CA LYS A 52 4.76 -5.23 -0.74
C LYS A 52 5.46 -4.46 -1.86
N PRO A 53 4.74 -3.69 -2.68
CA PRO A 53 5.35 -2.87 -3.72
C PRO A 53 6.42 -1.93 -3.16
N ASN A 54 7.56 -1.86 -3.86
CA ASN A 54 8.70 -0.98 -3.54
C ASN A 54 9.36 -1.23 -2.17
N SER A 55 9.16 -2.40 -1.57
CA SER A 55 9.82 -2.78 -0.31
C SER A 55 11.20 -3.40 -0.49
N GLY A 56 11.52 -3.88 -1.70
CA GLY A 56 12.76 -4.59 -1.97
C GLY A 56 14.01 -3.75 -1.78
N ARG A 57 14.93 -4.22 -0.92
CA ARG A 57 16.26 -3.60 -0.69
C ARG A 57 17.34 -4.66 -0.82
N LEU A 58 18.36 -4.41 -1.63
CA LEU A 58 19.51 -5.30 -1.77
C LEU A 58 20.36 -5.21 -0.48
N LEU A 59 20.49 -6.34 0.23
CA LEU A 59 21.33 -6.45 1.42
C LEU A 59 22.76 -6.87 1.07
N SER A 60 22.89 -7.89 0.23
CA SER A 60 24.19 -8.40 -0.19
C SER A 60 24.09 -9.16 -1.50
N ARG A 61 25.20 -9.27 -2.18
CA ARG A 61 25.37 -10.12 -3.36
C ARG A 61 26.70 -10.84 -3.34
N THR A 62 26.77 -11.96 -4.04
CA THR A 62 28.05 -12.64 -4.27
C THR A 62 28.88 -11.92 -5.34
N ILE A 63 30.13 -12.34 -5.49
CA ILE A 63 30.93 -12.02 -6.67
C ILE A 63 30.24 -12.65 -7.88
N GLY A 64 30.17 -11.91 -8.99
CA GLY A 64 29.59 -12.42 -10.25
C GLY A 64 30.37 -13.62 -10.76
N LYS A 65 29.66 -14.68 -11.13
CA LYS A 65 30.25 -15.87 -11.77
C LYS A 65 29.84 -15.86 -13.23
N ILE A 66 30.83 -16.00 -14.12
CA ILE A 66 30.60 -16.23 -15.54
C ILE A 66 30.19 -17.71 -15.71
N ASP A 67 29.09 -17.93 -16.42
CA ASP A 67 28.65 -19.28 -16.73
C ASP A 67 29.55 -19.82 -17.87
N PRO A 68 30.30 -20.92 -17.66
CA PRO A 68 31.22 -21.46 -18.68
C PRO A 68 30.50 -21.98 -19.94
N GLU A 69 29.21 -22.26 -19.86
CA GLU A 69 28.41 -22.68 -21.02
C GLU A 69 28.09 -21.52 -21.97
N TYR A 70 28.16 -20.30 -21.48
CA TYR A 70 27.88 -19.10 -22.26
C TYR A 70 29.10 -18.18 -22.29
N PHE A 71 29.90 -18.27 -23.35
CA PHE A 71 31.00 -17.33 -23.64
C PHE A 71 30.47 -15.95 -24.02
N ASN A 72 29.64 -15.39 -23.14
CA ASN A 72 29.01 -14.07 -23.32
C ASN A 72 29.29 -13.20 -22.11
N SER A 73 28.91 -11.96 -22.23
CA SER A 73 29.10 -10.92 -21.19
C SER A 73 28.19 -11.07 -19.99
N PHE A 74 27.56 -12.22 -19.77
CA PHE A 74 26.61 -12.43 -18.69
C PHE A 74 27.25 -12.99 -17.42
N CYS A 75 26.98 -12.36 -16.28
CA CYS A 75 27.39 -12.81 -14.97
C CYS A 75 26.19 -13.15 -14.10
N LYS A 76 26.25 -14.30 -13.42
CA LYS A 76 25.25 -14.74 -12.44
C LYS A 76 25.63 -14.25 -11.05
N TYR A 77 24.69 -13.61 -10.38
CA TYR A 77 24.81 -13.13 -9.00
C TYR A 77 23.79 -13.82 -8.12
N HIS A 78 24.22 -14.29 -6.94
CA HIS A 78 23.30 -14.70 -5.88
C HIS A 78 23.10 -13.51 -4.94
N CYS A 79 21.85 -13.10 -4.73
CA CYS A 79 21.51 -11.89 -4.03
C CYS A 79 20.61 -12.18 -2.84
N LYS A 80 20.77 -11.41 -1.77
CA LYS A 80 19.87 -11.37 -0.64
C LYS A 80 19.19 -10.01 -0.62
N PHE A 81 17.86 -10.02 -0.60
CA PHE A 81 17.03 -8.82 -0.50
C PHE A 81 16.27 -8.83 0.82
N SER A 82 16.16 -7.67 1.44
CA SER A 82 15.15 -7.43 2.46
C SER A 82 13.85 -7.04 1.77
N ILE A 83 12.76 -7.68 2.12
CA ILE A 83 11.44 -7.46 1.56
C ILE A 83 10.40 -7.47 2.66
N ASP A 84 9.30 -6.73 2.46
CA ASP A 84 8.13 -6.81 3.32
C ASP A 84 7.10 -7.72 2.65
N ILE A 85 6.70 -8.78 3.34
CA ILE A 85 5.73 -9.75 2.85
C ILE A 85 4.46 -9.75 3.71
N CYS A 86 3.35 -9.99 3.04
CA CYS A 86 2.07 -10.28 3.67
C CYS A 86 1.76 -11.78 3.49
N THR A 87 1.63 -12.47 4.61
CA THR A 87 1.28 -13.90 4.64
C THR A 87 -0.07 -14.05 5.32
N PRO A 88 -1.12 -14.49 4.62
CA PRO A 88 -2.40 -14.78 5.24
C PRO A 88 -2.30 -16.01 6.15
N TYR A 89 -3.17 -16.05 7.15
CA TYR A 89 -3.34 -17.24 8.00
C TYR A 89 -4.81 -17.57 8.15
N GLN A 90 -5.09 -18.84 8.45
CA GLN A 90 -6.45 -19.34 8.63
C GLN A 90 -7.10 -18.67 9.86
N HIS A 91 -8.39 -18.35 9.75
CA HIS A 91 -9.20 -17.63 10.74
C HIS A 91 -8.75 -16.18 11.00
N GLN A 92 -7.94 -15.61 10.11
CA GLN A 92 -7.65 -14.18 10.14
C GLN A 92 -8.92 -13.39 9.83
N GLU A 93 -9.26 -12.45 10.70
CA GLU A 93 -10.36 -11.53 10.48
C GLU A 93 -9.91 -10.33 9.64
N LEU A 94 -10.72 -9.96 8.68
CA LEU A 94 -10.49 -8.80 7.81
C LEU A 94 -11.78 -8.00 7.68
N ILE A 95 -11.61 -6.68 7.58
CA ILE A 95 -12.71 -5.75 7.24
C ILE A 95 -12.49 -5.33 5.79
N VAL A 96 -13.46 -5.62 4.93
CA VAL A 96 -13.32 -5.39 3.49
C VAL A 96 -14.57 -4.75 2.91
N THR A 97 -14.39 -4.03 1.81
CA THR A 97 -15.50 -3.44 1.07
C THR A 97 -15.95 -4.39 -0.02
N VAL A 98 -17.26 -4.55 -0.17
CA VAL A 98 -17.89 -5.39 -1.20
C VAL A 98 -17.73 -4.74 -2.57
N ASN A 99 -17.10 -5.45 -3.51
CA ASN A 99 -16.95 -4.98 -4.89
C ASN A 99 -18.10 -5.42 -5.79
N SER A 100 -18.59 -6.65 -5.60
CA SER A 100 -19.75 -7.14 -6.34
C SER A 100 -20.47 -8.24 -5.58
N VAL A 101 -21.80 -8.28 -5.77
CA VAL A 101 -22.68 -9.29 -5.20
C VAL A 101 -23.35 -10.05 -6.34
N ASN A 102 -23.38 -11.38 -6.27
CA ASN A 102 -24.07 -12.21 -7.24
C ASN A 102 -24.83 -13.36 -6.54
N LYS A 103 -25.57 -14.14 -7.31
CA LYS A 103 -26.34 -15.29 -6.78
C LYS A 103 -25.48 -16.35 -6.10
N MET A 104 -24.20 -16.44 -6.43
CA MET A 104 -23.25 -17.43 -5.89
C MET A 104 -22.61 -16.96 -4.59
N GLY A 105 -22.55 -15.62 -4.35
CA GLY A 105 -21.92 -15.04 -3.19
C GLY A 105 -21.37 -13.63 -3.44
N ILE A 106 -20.40 -13.24 -2.67
CA ILE A 106 -19.79 -11.91 -2.65
C ILE A 106 -18.35 -12.00 -3.14
N LYS A 107 -17.95 -11.00 -3.91
CA LYS A 107 -16.55 -10.79 -4.32
C LYS A 107 -16.04 -9.47 -3.73
N SER A 108 -14.85 -9.52 -3.14
CA SER A 108 -14.14 -8.34 -2.66
C SER A 108 -12.68 -8.35 -3.11
N ILE A 109 -12.13 -7.17 -3.36
CA ILE A 109 -10.72 -6.99 -3.71
C ILE A 109 -10.13 -6.01 -2.71
N ALA A 110 -9.32 -6.51 -1.80
CA ALA A 110 -8.57 -5.72 -0.84
C ALA A 110 -7.08 -6.07 -1.02
N THR A 111 -6.36 -5.32 -1.85
CA THR A 111 -4.96 -5.64 -2.18
C THR A 111 -4.13 -5.92 -0.92
N PRO A 112 -3.47 -7.10 -0.83
CA PRO A 112 -3.19 -8.07 -1.89
C PRO A 112 -4.21 -9.21 -2.06
N TYR A 113 -5.35 -9.17 -1.37
CA TYR A 113 -6.31 -10.25 -1.33
C TYR A 113 -7.37 -10.12 -2.43
N TYR A 114 -7.63 -11.24 -3.10
CA TYR A 114 -8.78 -11.47 -3.94
C TYR A 114 -9.71 -12.42 -3.21
N ILE A 115 -10.82 -11.90 -2.69
CA ILE A 115 -11.67 -12.58 -1.72
C ILE A 115 -12.94 -13.03 -2.38
N ILE A 116 -13.29 -14.31 -2.17
CA ILE A 116 -14.55 -14.92 -2.60
C ILE A 116 -15.25 -15.44 -1.35
N ILE A 117 -16.49 -15.02 -1.16
CA ILE A 117 -17.36 -15.46 -0.08
C ILE A 117 -18.53 -16.19 -0.72
N ALA A 118 -18.50 -17.51 -0.67
CA ALA A 118 -19.52 -18.34 -1.34
C ALA A 118 -20.73 -18.55 -0.43
N LYS A 119 -21.94 -18.23 -0.94
CA LYS A 119 -23.20 -18.41 -0.22
C LYS A 119 -23.45 -19.87 0.20
N GLN A 120 -22.88 -20.84 -0.53
CA GLN A 120 -23.03 -22.26 -0.25
C GLN A 120 -22.29 -22.74 1.02
N HIS A 121 -21.26 -22.03 1.44
CA HIS A 121 -20.44 -22.38 2.61
C HIS A 121 -21.00 -21.82 3.92
N HIS A 122 -22.14 -21.12 3.87
CA HIS A 122 -22.79 -20.54 5.04
C HIS A 122 -24.09 -21.28 5.36
N ASP A 123 -24.30 -21.56 6.65
CA ASP A 123 -25.53 -22.14 7.15
C ASP A 123 -26.68 -21.12 7.08
N ASP A 124 -26.40 -19.88 7.41
CA ASP A 124 -27.37 -18.79 7.35
C ASP A 124 -27.20 -17.98 6.05
N LYS A 125 -28.11 -18.23 5.11
CA LYS A 125 -28.13 -17.55 3.82
C LYS A 125 -28.78 -16.17 3.87
N ALA A 126 -29.51 -15.85 4.93
CA ALA A 126 -30.18 -14.57 5.10
C ALA A 126 -29.18 -13.42 5.30
N LEU A 127 -27.99 -13.71 5.83
CA LEU A 127 -26.90 -12.72 5.97
C LEU A 127 -26.49 -12.05 4.66
N PHE A 128 -26.74 -12.72 3.52
CA PHE A 128 -26.39 -12.18 2.19
C PHE A 128 -27.45 -11.27 1.58
N ASP A 129 -28.69 -11.32 2.06
CA ASP A 129 -29.81 -10.65 1.41
C ASP A 129 -29.77 -9.12 1.65
N ASP A 130 -29.14 -8.68 2.73
CA ASP A 130 -29.01 -7.26 3.09
C ASP A 130 -27.69 -6.61 2.62
N ILE A 131 -26.84 -7.38 1.92
CA ILE A 131 -25.53 -6.88 1.50
C ILE A 131 -25.58 -6.33 0.08
N GLN A 132 -25.09 -5.11 -0.08
CA GLN A 132 -24.99 -4.40 -1.35
C GLN A 132 -23.55 -4.10 -1.73
N GLU A 133 -23.33 -3.76 -3.01
CA GLU A 133 -22.03 -3.26 -3.46
C GLU A 133 -21.68 -1.96 -2.75
N GLY A 134 -20.44 -1.87 -2.26
CA GLY A 134 -19.96 -0.75 -1.46
C GLY A 134 -20.08 -0.92 0.05
N ASP A 135 -20.84 -1.90 0.54
CA ASP A 135 -20.93 -2.19 1.97
C ASP A 135 -19.60 -2.63 2.56
N THR A 136 -19.39 -2.33 3.82
CA THR A 136 -18.24 -2.82 4.59
C THR A 136 -18.66 -4.03 5.41
N ILE A 137 -17.92 -5.13 5.25
CA ILE A 137 -18.20 -6.40 5.89
C ILE A 137 -16.99 -6.92 6.65
N ARG A 138 -17.24 -7.67 7.72
CA ARG A 138 -16.24 -8.44 8.45
C ARG A 138 -16.26 -9.87 7.95
N ILE A 139 -15.09 -10.40 7.65
CA ILE A 139 -14.91 -11.75 7.14
C ILE A 139 -13.81 -12.47 7.92
N SER A 140 -13.88 -13.80 7.92
CA SER A 140 -12.83 -14.69 8.43
C SER A 140 -12.27 -15.52 7.30
N ILE A 141 -10.95 -15.57 7.16
CA ILE A 141 -10.28 -16.39 6.14
C ILE A 141 -10.45 -17.86 6.51
N GLU A 142 -11.08 -18.65 5.64
CA GLU A 142 -11.19 -20.10 5.78
C GLU A 142 -10.04 -20.82 5.09
N ALA A 143 -9.78 -20.43 3.85
CA ALA A 143 -8.70 -21.00 3.05
C ALA A 143 -8.09 -19.94 2.14
N PHE A 144 -6.83 -20.13 1.78
CA PHE A 144 -6.15 -19.26 0.82
C PHE A 144 -5.25 -20.06 -0.10
N ARG A 145 -4.96 -19.46 -1.25
CA ARG A 145 -4.06 -20.02 -2.26
C ARG A 145 -3.11 -18.96 -2.77
N ILE A 146 -1.82 -19.22 -2.62
CA ILE A 146 -0.75 -18.37 -3.15
C ILE A 146 -0.26 -19.02 -4.45
N LYS A 147 -0.33 -18.28 -5.55
CA LYS A 147 0.24 -18.69 -6.84
C LYS A 147 1.48 -17.86 -7.10
N TYR A 148 2.57 -18.51 -7.48
CA TYR A 148 3.85 -17.86 -7.76
C TYR A 148 3.74 -16.82 -8.87
N LEU A 149 4.26 -15.63 -8.64
CA LEU A 149 4.27 -14.45 -9.53
C LEU A 149 2.88 -13.90 -9.90
N THR A 150 1.82 -14.24 -9.18
CA THR A 150 0.53 -13.57 -9.33
C THR A 150 0.47 -12.25 -8.54
N PRO A 151 -0.32 -11.28 -8.99
CA PRO A 151 -0.44 -10.00 -8.29
C PRO A 151 -1.37 -10.04 -7.06
N GLN A 152 -2.01 -11.17 -6.79
CA GLN A 152 -3.00 -11.29 -5.72
C GLN A 152 -2.98 -12.69 -5.11
N ILE A 153 -3.36 -12.76 -3.84
CA ILE A 153 -3.61 -14.00 -3.10
C ILE A 153 -5.10 -14.32 -3.21
N GLU A 154 -5.44 -15.50 -3.68
CA GLU A 154 -6.82 -15.98 -3.73
C GLU A 154 -7.23 -16.43 -2.33
N VAL A 155 -8.34 -15.88 -1.81
CA VAL A 155 -8.86 -16.16 -0.47
C VAL A 155 -10.31 -16.59 -0.55
N ILE A 156 -10.63 -17.67 0.16
CA ILE A 156 -12.00 -18.08 0.45
C ILE A 156 -12.27 -17.68 1.89
N ALA A 157 -13.32 -16.92 2.12
CA ALA A 157 -13.68 -16.41 3.42
C ALA A 157 -15.13 -16.67 3.79
N LEU A 158 -15.37 -16.70 5.09
CA LEU A 158 -16.70 -16.74 5.68
C LEU A 158 -17.12 -15.32 6.08
N LEU A 159 -18.35 -14.97 5.74
CA LEU A 159 -18.98 -13.74 6.20
C LEU A 159 -19.31 -13.87 7.68
N GLN A 160 -18.89 -12.91 8.49
CA GLN A 160 -19.25 -12.84 9.91
C GLN A 160 -20.37 -11.83 10.14
N ASP A 161 -20.12 -10.57 9.81
CA ASP A 161 -21.04 -9.48 10.08
C ASP A 161 -20.98 -8.41 8.98
N LYS A 162 -22.10 -7.70 8.81
CA LYS A 162 -22.13 -6.42 8.09
C LYS A 162 -21.80 -5.30 9.06
N ILE A 163 -20.77 -4.51 8.75
CA ILE A 163 -20.44 -3.31 9.50
C ILE A 163 -21.30 -2.19 8.94
N VAL A 164 -22.37 -1.85 9.66
CA VAL A 164 -23.16 -0.65 9.37
C VAL A 164 -22.25 0.53 9.68
N SER A 165 -21.76 1.22 8.67
CA SER A 165 -21.15 2.53 8.86
C SER A 165 -22.27 3.47 9.32
N THR A 166 -22.38 3.69 10.61
CA THR A 166 -23.13 4.83 11.14
C THR A 166 -22.34 6.04 10.63
N GLN A 167 -22.74 6.57 9.47
CA GLN A 167 -22.46 7.96 9.16
C GLN A 167 -23.14 8.73 10.30
N SER A 168 -22.33 9.22 11.22
CA SER A 168 -22.74 10.27 12.14
C SER A 168 -23.21 11.42 11.25
N THR A 169 -24.51 11.51 11.10
CA THR A 169 -25.21 12.75 10.81
C THR A 169 -24.94 13.67 12.00
N GLU A 170 -23.79 14.31 12.00
CA GLU A 170 -23.62 15.60 12.63
C GLU A 170 -24.24 16.63 11.67
N ASP A 171 -25.53 16.50 11.40
CA ASP A 171 -26.35 17.56 10.92
C ASP A 171 -26.90 18.28 12.15
N VAL A 172 -26.16 19.35 12.48
CA VAL A 172 -26.70 20.67 12.73
C VAL A 172 -27.96 20.72 13.60
N ILE A 173 -27.74 20.87 14.89
CA ILE A 173 -28.63 21.71 15.67
C ILE A 173 -27.98 23.10 15.72
N VAL A 174 -28.23 23.91 14.69
CA VAL A 174 -28.17 25.36 14.78
C VAL A 174 -29.62 25.81 15.01
N GLU A 175 -30.10 25.64 16.22
CA GLU A 175 -31.27 26.41 16.67
C GLU A 175 -30.79 27.70 17.31
N ASP A 176 -31.15 28.76 16.65
CA ASP A 176 -31.55 30.08 17.14
C ASP A 176 -31.11 30.47 18.57
N ILE A 177 -30.09 31.30 18.64
CA ILE A 177 -30.07 32.37 19.60
C ILE A 177 -29.96 33.68 18.82
N ALA A 178 -31.09 34.11 18.32
CA ALA A 178 -31.30 35.47 17.90
C ALA A 178 -31.47 36.35 19.13
N ALA A 179 -30.92 37.55 19.04
CA ALA A 179 -31.29 38.76 19.76
C ALA A 179 -30.81 38.92 21.21
N ALA A 180 -29.69 39.57 21.37
CA ALA A 180 -29.62 40.72 22.28
C ALA A 180 -28.62 41.73 21.71
N ALA A 181 -29.16 42.80 21.27
CA ALA A 181 -28.50 44.02 20.84
C ALA A 181 -27.59 44.58 21.96
N MET A 182 -26.47 45.16 21.59
CA MET A 182 -26.16 46.55 22.04
C MET A 182 -24.95 47.10 21.30
N GLU A 183 -25.13 48.29 20.95
CA GLU A 183 -24.50 49.31 20.14
C GLU A 183 -22.97 49.51 20.27
N PRO A 184 -22.40 50.32 19.33
CA PRO A 184 -20.98 50.48 19.13
C PRO A 184 -20.38 51.59 20.00
N THR A 185 -19.20 51.45 20.46
CA THR A 185 -18.42 52.54 21.03
C THR A 185 -17.22 52.82 20.12
N GLU A 186 -17.24 54.01 19.56
CA GLU A 186 -16.21 54.66 18.77
C GLU A 186 -14.98 55.08 19.61
N VAL A 187 -13.83 55.12 18.91
CA VAL A 187 -12.69 56.07 18.90
C VAL A 187 -11.64 55.94 20.04
N PRO A 188 -10.39 56.34 19.84
CA PRO A 188 -9.76 57.05 18.71
C PRO A 188 -8.44 56.48 18.18
N VAL A 189 -8.14 56.97 17.00
CA VAL A 189 -6.85 57.01 16.29
C VAL A 189 -5.79 57.76 17.11
N THR A 190 -4.58 57.26 17.15
CA THR A 190 -3.37 58.07 17.25
C THR A 190 -2.34 57.59 16.27
N ASP A 191 -2.09 58.44 15.28
CA ASP A 191 -0.87 58.47 14.48
C ASP A 191 0.37 58.56 15.39
N VAL A 192 1.48 58.00 14.98
CA VAL A 192 2.83 58.64 14.96
C VAL A 192 3.82 57.75 14.17
N ASP A 193 4.26 58.31 13.07
CA ASP A 193 5.62 58.55 12.52
C ASP A 193 6.48 57.34 12.13
N GLU A 194 6.71 57.32 10.87
CA GLU A 194 7.96 57.53 10.06
C GLU A 194 9.32 57.28 10.72
N ALA A 195 10.05 56.36 10.12
CA ALA A 195 11.50 56.41 9.81
C ALA A 195 11.86 55.20 8.98
N ARG A 196 11.88 55.26 7.63
CA ARG A 196 12.97 55.72 6.77
C ARG A 196 14.35 55.22 7.19
N VAL A 197 14.93 54.26 6.50
CA VAL A 197 16.32 54.27 6.00
C VAL A 197 16.46 53.22 4.89
N SER A 198 16.98 53.69 3.77
CA SER A 198 17.29 53.02 2.52
C SER A 198 18.71 52.36 2.56
N PRO A 199 19.23 51.90 1.40
CA PRO A 199 19.93 50.63 1.21
C PRO A 199 21.46 50.79 1.07
N MET A 200 22.22 49.73 1.14
CA MET A 200 23.58 49.60 0.61
C MET A 200 23.75 48.18 0.12
N GLU A 201 23.83 47.97 -1.18
CA GLU A 201 25.00 48.01 -2.10
C GLU A 201 26.07 46.95 -1.82
N SER A 202 26.16 46.07 -2.81
CA SER A 202 27.32 45.55 -3.53
C SER A 202 28.52 44.98 -2.75
N GLY A 203 28.92 43.81 -3.22
CA GLY A 203 30.22 43.21 -2.99
C GLY A 203 30.45 41.97 -3.82
N GLU A 204 30.81 42.14 -5.09
CA GLU A 204 31.55 41.16 -5.90
C GLU A 204 32.84 40.78 -5.18
N MET A 205 33.29 39.55 -5.33
CA MET A 205 34.63 39.11 -5.80
C MET A 205 34.76 37.60 -5.57
N LEU A 206 34.84 36.83 -6.65
CA LEU A 206 36.07 36.20 -7.21
C LEU A 206 36.92 35.41 -6.19
N PHE A 207 36.86 34.12 -6.29
CA PHE A 207 37.94 33.22 -6.74
C PHE A 207 37.39 31.86 -7.06
#